data_b979bd4f16033ebb5ed5fbc0112d9c10
#
_entry.id   b979bd4f16033ebb5ed5fbc0112d9c10
#
_cell.length_a   1.000
_cell.length_b   1.000
_cell.length_c   1.000
_cell.angle_alpha   90.00
_cell.angle_beta   90.00
_cell.angle_gamma   90.00
#
_symmetry.space_group_name_H-M   'P 1'
#
loop_
_entity.id
_entity.type
_entity.pdbx_description
1 polymer ?
#
loop_
_entity_poly.entity_id
_entity_poly.type
_entity_poly.pdbx_seq_one_letter_code
_entity_poly.pdbx_strand_id
1 'polypeptide(L)'
;MNKPETHIDRLPAQKLEAIKGDAPLRILLPSYRSDPHTGGQGIYMRLISKALVDLGHHVDVISGPPYPELDPRIGLIKLQSLDMYARPNPIMCLNRDILSNKTDLFEWWSHNWGGFPEPYTFGVRMADYMRDKINDYDIMHDNQTLCYGMLDVRDMGLPVVGTIHHPITMDKRIDIAHAKWPHIKFLKWRWYSFLNMQIKVARALDPLIVVSDSTKRDVEKDFGVDPNKMVRIHHGIDHELFQPQPHITRKTNRLMVTASADVPLKGLIYLIEAYASLLDAHPDLELLVVGRLREGQTMNLLNKLGIRDRVKFVSGLTGEEIRDLYAEATIAVSPSVYEGFGFPAGEALSCGVPTIATTGGSLPEVVGDAGLVVPHSNPPVLAEAIDALLKDPVRREAMSIKARQHILDNFKWERCARDVVALYRRTLAKHHNITL
;
A
#
# COMPACT_ATOMS: atom_id res chain seq x y z
N MET A 1 21.80 34.67 -39.57
CA MET A 1 21.72 34.49 -38.10
C MET A 1 20.83 33.29 -37.85
N ASN A 2 21.44 32.09 -37.64
CA ASN A 2 20.67 30.91 -37.25
C ASN A 2 20.20 31.11 -35.81
N LYS A 3 18.88 31.00 -35.59
CA LYS A 3 18.34 30.87 -34.22
C LYS A 3 19.03 29.69 -33.55
N PRO A 4 19.47 29.79 -32.28
CA PRO A 4 19.97 28.64 -31.59
C PRO A 4 18.86 27.57 -31.52
N GLU A 5 19.14 26.36 -32.03
CA GLU A 5 18.25 25.22 -31.90
C GLU A 5 17.93 25.03 -30.41
N THR A 6 16.66 25.11 -30.08
CA THR A 6 16.20 24.85 -28.71
C THR A 6 16.31 23.36 -28.43
N HIS A 7 16.46 22.95 -27.20
CA HIS A 7 16.54 21.52 -26.79
C HIS A 7 15.30 20.72 -27.28
N ILE A 8 14.20 21.42 -27.58
CA ILE A 8 12.93 20.88 -28.12
C ILE A 8 13.13 20.34 -29.55
N ASP A 9 13.95 21.03 -30.38
CA ASP A 9 14.18 20.66 -31.80
C ASP A 9 15.00 19.37 -31.94
N ARG A 10 15.53 18.81 -30.83
CA ARG A 10 16.33 17.58 -30.78
C ARG A 10 15.56 16.34 -30.30
N LEU A 11 14.32 16.53 -29.79
CA LEU A 11 13.50 15.40 -29.35
C LEU A 11 12.89 14.68 -30.55
N PRO A 12 12.89 13.34 -30.60
CA PRO A 12 12.14 12.60 -31.60
C PRO A 12 10.67 13.03 -31.58
N ALA A 13 10.07 13.22 -32.76
CA ALA A 13 8.67 13.63 -32.91
C ALA A 13 7.72 12.76 -32.08
N GLN A 14 7.94 11.43 -32.06
CA GLN A 14 7.19 10.47 -31.27
C GLN A 14 7.24 10.74 -29.77
N LYS A 15 8.40 11.18 -29.25
CA LYS A 15 8.56 11.50 -27.82
C LYS A 15 7.85 12.82 -27.47
N LEU A 16 7.86 13.78 -28.39
CA LEU A 16 7.14 15.05 -28.23
C LEU A 16 5.62 14.83 -28.24
N GLU A 17 5.14 13.92 -29.08
CA GLU A 17 3.73 13.54 -29.16
C GLU A 17 3.27 12.77 -27.91
N ALA A 18 4.12 11.90 -27.35
CA ALA A 18 3.87 11.22 -26.09
C ALA A 18 3.79 12.20 -24.89
N ILE A 19 4.50 13.30 -24.92
CA ILE A 19 4.45 14.34 -23.87
C ILE A 19 3.21 15.22 -24.00
N LYS A 20 2.90 15.69 -25.22
CA LYS A 20 1.85 16.68 -25.49
C LYS A 20 0.48 16.08 -25.80
N GLY A 21 0.43 14.85 -26.30
CA GLY A 21 -0.79 14.18 -26.77
C GLY A 21 -1.16 12.96 -25.96
N ASP A 22 -1.94 12.07 -26.60
CA ASP A 22 -2.41 10.80 -26.02
C ASP A 22 -1.55 9.59 -26.44
N ALA A 23 -0.41 9.82 -27.08
CA ALA A 23 0.48 8.73 -27.49
C ALA A 23 0.95 7.90 -26.29
N PRO A 24 1.15 6.58 -26.47
CA PRO A 24 1.62 5.69 -25.43
C PRO A 24 2.96 6.12 -24.82
N LEU A 25 3.08 5.99 -23.51
CA LEU A 25 4.34 6.11 -22.77
C LEU A 25 4.93 4.74 -22.52
N ARG A 26 6.27 4.67 -22.43
CA ARG A 26 7.03 3.49 -22.00
C ARG A 26 7.41 3.71 -20.53
N ILE A 27 6.80 2.95 -19.64
CA ILE A 27 6.82 3.18 -18.19
C ILE A 27 7.56 2.02 -17.53
N LEU A 28 8.55 2.34 -16.69
CA LEU A 28 9.20 1.35 -15.81
C LEU A 28 8.70 1.53 -14.38
N LEU A 29 8.21 0.44 -13.77
CA LEU A 29 7.73 0.40 -12.39
C LEU A 29 8.67 -0.47 -11.54
N PRO A 30 9.60 0.12 -10.78
CA PRO A 30 10.43 -0.60 -9.84
C PRO A 30 9.72 -0.89 -8.52
N SER A 31 9.95 -2.08 -7.98
CA SER A 31 9.54 -2.48 -6.65
C SER A 31 10.53 -3.49 -6.06
N TYR A 32 11.15 -3.17 -4.94
CA TYR A 32 12.13 -4.09 -4.35
C TYR A 32 11.52 -5.41 -3.91
N ARG A 33 10.20 -5.43 -3.70
CA ARG A 33 9.43 -6.60 -3.22
C ARG A 33 7.96 -6.42 -3.59
N SER A 34 7.33 -7.45 -4.16
CA SER A 34 5.93 -7.37 -4.63
C SER A 34 5.21 -8.69 -4.42
N ASP A 35 5.11 -9.14 -3.15
CA ASP A 35 4.38 -10.37 -2.82
C ASP A 35 2.91 -10.25 -3.30
N PRO A 36 2.43 -11.16 -4.15
CA PRO A 36 1.08 -11.08 -4.72
C PRO A 36 -0.04 -11.32 -3.70
N HIS A 37 0.29 -12.01 -2.58
CA HIS A 37 -0.70 -12.45 -1.60
C HIS A 37 -0.57 -11.75 -0.24
N THR A 38 0.51 -10.98 -0.01
CA THR A 38 0.78 -10.40 1.30
C THR A 38 1.15 -8.92 1.18
N GLY A 39 0.36 -8.07 1.80
CA GLY A 39 0.63 -6.64 1.88
C GLY A 39 0.11 -5.82 0.70
N GLY A 40 -0.01 -4.51 0.90
CA GLY A 40 -0.60 -3.59 -0.08
C GLY A 40 0.27 -3.31 -1.30
N GLN A 41 1.61 -3.45 -1.20
CA GLN A 41 2.53 -3.08 -2.28
C GLN A 41 2.41 -3.98 -3.52
N GLY A 42 2.26 -5.31 -3.32
CA GLY A 42 2.07 -6.25 -4.42
C GLY A 42 0.70 -6.05 -5.11
N ILE A 43 -0.34 -5.83 -4.32
CA ILE A 43 -1.69 -5.52 -4.83
C ILE A 43 -1.66 -4.21 -5.63
N TYR A 44 -1.03 -3.17 -5.09
CA TYR A 44 -0.87 -1.89 -5.80
C TYR A 44 -0.14 -2.09 -7.13
N MET A 45 0.99 -2.79 -7.12
CA MET A 45 1.79 -3.02 -8.34
C MET A 45 0.98 -3.74 -9.43
N ARG A 46 0.25 -4.79 -9.06
CA ARG A 46 -0.62 -5.54 -9.97
C ARG A 46 -1.69 -4.65 -10.59
N LEU A 47 -2.37 -3.84 -9.78
CA LEU A 47 -3.55 -3.10 -10.22
C LEU A 47 -3.18 -1.80 -10.96
N ILE A 48 -2.16 -1.07 -10.51
CA ILE A 48 -1.72 0.14 -11.22
C ILE A 48 -1.08 -0.20 -12.57
N SER A 49 -0.25 -1.24 -12.64
CA SER A 49 0.36 -1.65 -13.90
C SER A 49 -0.69 -2.10 -14.92
N LYS A 50 -1.70 -2.87 -14.47
CA LYS A 50 -2.84 -3.25 -15.33
C LYS A 50 -3.61 -2.02 -15.81
N ALA A 51 -3.95 -1.10 -14.92
CA ALA A 51 -4.70 0.10 -15.28
C ALA A 51 -3.94 1.00 -16.27
N LEU A 52 -2.61 1.09 -16.17
CA LEU A 52 -1.77 1.81 -17.12
C LEU A 52 -1.74 1.15 -18.51
N VAL A 53 -1.67 -0.19 -18.57
CA VAL A 53 -1.75 -0.93 -19.83
C VAL A 53 -3.16 -0.83 -20.44
N ASP A 54 -4.22 -0.84 -19.63
CA ASP A 54 -5.60 -0.65 -20.08
C ASP A 54 -5.83 0.76 -20.67
N LEU A 55 -5.03 1.76 -20.27
CA LEU A 55 -4.97 3.10 -20.89
C LEU A 55 -4.11 3.15 -22.16
N GLY A 56 -3.53 2.02 -22.60
CA GLY A 56 -2.76 1.91 -23.83
C GLY A 56 -1.26 2.20 -23.69
N HIS A 57 -0.72 2.30 -22.46
CA HIS A 57 0.71 2.49 -22.23
C HIS A 57 1.48 1.17 -22.24
N HIS A 58 2.79 1.25 -22.52
CA HIS A 58 3.72 0.12 -22.40
C HIS A 58 4.31 0.13 -20.99
N VAL A 59 4.17 -0.98 -20.27
CA VAL A 59 4.58 -1.07 -18.87
C VAL A 59 5.46 -2.28 -18.64
N ASP A 60 6.63 -2.04 -18.07
CA ASP A 60 7.49 -3.06 -17.51
C ASP A 60 7.60 -2.88 -15.99
N VAL A 61 7.57 -3.99 -15.28
CA VAL A 61 7.82 -4.04 -13.83
C VAL A 61 9.18 -4.66 -13.59
N ILE A 62 10.06 -3.94 -12.90
CA ILE A 62 11.33 -4.48 -12.43
C ILE A 62 11.23 -4.78 -10.94
N SER A 63 11.39 -6.04 -10.54
CA SER A 63 11.13 -6.47 -9.17
C SER A 63 12.21 -7.38 -8.61
N GLY A 64 12.47 -7.23 -7.31
CA GLY A 64 13.11 -8.26 -6.48
C GLY A 64 12.09 -9.30 -5.97
N PRO A 65 12.57 -10.44 -5.43
CA PRO A 65 11.70 -11.47 -4.86
C PRO A 65 11.05 -11.04 -3.52
N PRO A 66 9.83 -11.54 -3.21
CA PRO A 66 8.95 -12.33 -4.06
C PRO A 66 8.39 -11.50 -5.21
N TYR A 67 8.32 -12.12 -6.39
CA TYR A 67 7.91 -11.44 -7.61
C TYR A 67 6.39 -11.28 -7.70
N PRO A 68 5.89 -10.20 -8.33
CA PRO A 68 4.46 -9.99 -8.50
C PRO A 68 3.85 -10.95 -9.54
N GLU A 69 2.55 -11.20 -9.39
CA GLU A 69 1.71 -11.75 -10.44
C GLU A 69 1.09 -10.60 -11.22
N LEU A 70 1.34 -10.55 -12.53
CA LEU A 70 0.97 -9.42 -13.39
C LEU A 70 0.08 -9.86 -14.55
N ASP A 71 -0.62 -8.91 -15.14
CA ASP A 71 -1.32 -9.10 -16.42
C ASP A 71 -0.30 -9.53 -17.51
N PRO A 72 -0.62 -10.50 -18.38
CA PRO A 72 0.31 -11.03 -19.38
C PRO A 72 0.87 -9.99 -20.37
N ARG A 73 0.24 -8.83 -20.49
CA ARG A 73 0.69 -7.72 -21.35
C ARG A 73 1.84 -6.93 -20.74
N ILE A 74 2.14 -7.15 -19.45
CA ILE A 74 3.16 -6.41 -18.68
C ILE A 74 4.47 -7.19 -18.68
N GLY A 75 5.55 -6.55 -19.08
CA GLY A 75 6.89 -7.13 -18.98
C GLY A 75 7.34 -7.26 -17.52
N LEU A 76 7.88 -8.42 -17.14
CA LEU A 76 8.45 -8.63 -15.80
C LEU A 76 9.96 -8.85 -15.88
N ILE A 77 10.72 -7.89 -15.36
CA ILE A 77 12.16 -7.94 -15.22
C ILE A 77 12.49 -8.40 -13.80
N LYS A 78 13.00 -9.62 -13.67
CA LYS A 78 13.34 -10.22 -12.38
C LYS A 78 14.78 -9.89 -12.00
N LEU A 79 14.96 -9.02 -11.01
CA LEU A 79 16.29 -8.83 -10.41
C LEU A 79 16.50 -9.88 -9.32
N GLN A 80 17.62 -10.58 -9.42
CA GLN A 80 18.00 -11.54 -8.40
C GLN A 80 18.48 -10.83 -7.15
N SER A 81 18.15 -11.38 -5.98
CA SER A 81 18.71 -11.03 -4.67
C SER A 81 19.02 -12.30 -3.89
N LEU A 82 19.62 -12.17 -2.74
CA LEU A 82 19.87 -13.33 -1.88
C LEU A 82 18.58 -13.89 -1.26
N ASP A 83 17.50 -13.10 -1.26
CA ASP A 83 16.21 -13.44 -0.64
C ASP A 83 16.37 -14.02 0.78
N MET A 84 17.03 -13.23 1.62
CA MET A 84 17.49 -13.69 2.94
C MET A 84 16.34 -14.09 3.86
N TYR A 85 15.12 -13.52 3.66
CA TYR A 85 13.95 -13.85 4.48
C TYR A 85 13.31 -15.19 4.12
N ALA A 86 13.50 -15.69 2.90
CA ALA A 86 13.03 -17.01 2.48
C ALA A 86 13.99 -18.14 2.92
N ARG A 87 15.20 -17.79 3.39
CA ARG A 87 16.22 -18.81 3.75
C ARG A 87 16.02 -19.30 5.16
N PRO A 88 16.00 -20.65 5.37
CA PRO A 88 15.89 -21.23 6.72
C PRO A 88 17.07 -20.87 7.65
N ASN A 89 18.27 -20.73 7.08
CA ASN A 89 19.47 -20.36 7.81
C ASN A 89 20.29 -19.31 7.01
N PRO A 90 20.02 -18.00 7.22
CA PRO A 90 20.70 -16.94 6.49
C PRO A 90 22.21 -16.87 6.70
N ILE A 91 22.70 -17.25 7.87
CA ILE A 91 24.14 -17.20 8.19
C ILE A 91 24.92 -18.20 7.34
N MET A 92 24.36 -19.40 7.17
CA MET A 92 25.02 -20.53 6.49
C MET A 92 25.02 -20.41 4.95
N CYS A 93 24.38 -19.41 4.37
CA CYS A 93 24.34 -19.25 2.91
C CYS A 93 25.60 -18.61 2.32
N LEU A 94 26.56 -18.17 3.16
CA LEU A 94 27.80 -17.56 2.70
C LEU A 94 28.61 -18.54 1.86
N ASN A 95 28.90 -18.15 0.62
CA ASN A 95 29.68 -18.92 -0.34
C ASN A 95 30.66 -18.02 -1.12
N ARG A 96 31.41 -18.59 -2.05
CA ARG A 96 32.40 -17.84 -2.85
C ARG A 96 31.77 -16.79 -3.76
N ASP A 97 30.57 -17.06 -4.28
CA ASP A 97 29.86 -16.12 -5.17
C ASP A 97 29.43 -14.87 -4.40
N ILE A 98 28.87 -15.06 -3.19
CA ILE A 98 28.53 -13.94 -2.31
C ILE A 98 29.76 -13.13 -1.91
N LEU A 99 30.88 -13.79 -1.62
CA LEU A 99 32.14 -13.12 -1.26
C LEU A 99 32.72 -12.32 -2.44
N SER A 100 32.47 -12.74 -3.68
CA SER A 100 32.97 -12.06 -4.89
C SER A 100 32.13 -10.85 -5.29
N ASN A 101 30.87 -10.76 -4.87
CA ASN A 101 29.94 -9.70 -5.19
C ASN A 101 29.72 -8.76 -3.99
N LYS A 102 30.17 -7.52 -4.11
CA LYS A 102 30.08 -6.53 -3.00
C LYS A 102 28.64 -6.26 -2.55
N THR A 103 27.68 -6.26 -3.48
CA THR A 103 26.26 -6.03 -3.15
C THR A 103 25.67 -7.20 -2.40
N ASP A 104 25.98 -8.44 -2.84
CA ASP A 104 25.51 -9.66 -2.18
C ASP A 104 26.15 -9.82 -0.80
N LEU A 105 27.46 -9.54 -0.70
CA LEU A 105 28.16 -9.57 0.60
C LEU A 105 27.58 -8.55 1.58
N PHE A 106 27.27 -7.34 1.12
CA PHE A 106 26.60 -6.32 1.95
C PHE A 106 25.19 -6.76 2.36
N GLU A 107 24.42 -7.37 1.45
CA GLU A 107 23.07 -7.88 1.74
C GLU A 107 23.12 -8.96 2.82
N TRP A 108 24.01 -9.96 2.65
CA TRP A 108 24.25 -11.02 3.64
C TRP A 108 24.69 -10.45 4.99
N TRP A 109 25.70 -9.59 4.99
CA TRP A 109 26.23 -8.98 6.23
C TRP A 109 25.18 -8.16 6.97
N SER A 110 24.52 -7.23 6.26
CA SER A 110 23.56 -6.31 6.87
C SER A 110 22.35 -7.05 7.45
N HIS A 111 21.83 -8.06 6.74
CA HIS A 111 20.72 -8.89 7.21
C HIS A 111 21.08 -9.64 8.50
N ASN A 112 22.22 -10.32 8.52
CA ASN A 112 22.66 -11.12 9.69
C ASN A 112 23.00 -10.26 10.91
N TRP A 113 23.24 -8.97 10.72
CA TRP A 113 23.42 -7.98 11.78
C TRP A 113 22.15 -7.15 12.07
N GLY A 114 20.99 -7.69 11.74
CA GLY A 114 19.68 -7.11 12.08
C GLY A 114 19.28 -5.90 11.22
N GLY A 115 19.93 -5.65 10.08
CA GLY A 115 19.53 -4.63 9.13
C GLY A 115 18.49 -5.12 8.13
N PHE A 116 17.91 -4.18 7.38
CA PHE A 116 17.02 -4.45 6.25
C PHE A 116 17.65 -3.91 4.95
N PRO A 117 18.53 -4.67 4.29
CA PRO A 117 19.31 -4.20 3.16
C PRO A 117 18.58 -4.21 1.82
N GLU A 118 17.47 -4.95 1.70
CA GLU A 118 16.79 -5.20 0.42
C GLU A 118 16.51 -3.94 -0.41
N PRO A 119 15.95 -2.82 0.14
CA PRO A 119 15.71 -1.64 -0.68
C PRO A 119 17.00 -1.03 -1.25
N TYR A 120 18.09 -1.06 -0.50
CA TYR A 120 19.38 -0.53 -0.93
C TYR A 120 20.00 -1.40 -2.03
N THR A 121 20.10 -2.72 -1.80
CA THR A 121 20.75 -3.65 -2.73
C THR A 121 19.95 -3.82 -4.01
N PHE A 122 18.61 -3.78 -3.92
CA PHE A 122 17.76 -3.69 -5.10
C PHE A 122 18.09 -2.45 -5.93
N GLY A 123 18.21 -1.28 -5.29
CA GLY A 123 18.53 -0.03 -5.97
C GLY A 123 19.86 -0.08 -6.71
N VAL A 124 20.91 -0.69 -6.13
CA VAL A 124 22.22 -0.88 -6.79
C VAL A 124 22.05 -1.74 -8.04
N ARG A 125 21.41 -2.92 -7.93
CA ARG A 125 21.22 -3.84 -9.06
C ARG A 125 20.33 -3.22 -10.16
N MET A 126 19.29 -2.49 -9.76
CA MET A 126 18.43 -1.79 -10.71
C MET A 126 19.17 -0.68 -11.45
N ALA A 127 19.95 0.15 -10.76
CA ALA A 127 20.74 1.20 -11.41
C ALA A 127 21.76 0.62 -12.38
N ASP A 128 22.41 -0.50 -12.03
CA ASP A 128 23.33 -1.20 -12.93
C ASP A 128 22.62 -1.75 -14.18
N TYR A 129 21.43 -2.35 -14.00
CA TYR A 129 20.61 -2.83 -15.12
C TYR A 129 20.19 -1.69 -16.05
N MET A 130 19.88 -0.51 -15.49
CA MET A 130 19.40 0.63 -16.27
C MET A 130 20.46 1.34 -17.09
N ARG A 131 21.77 1.13 -16.87
CA ARG A 131 22.85 1.83 -17.59
C ARG A 131 22.69 1.74 -19.11
N ASP A 132 22.38 0.55 -19.60
CA ASP A 132 22.23 0.28 -21.04
C ASP A 132 20.75 0.34 -21.51
N LYS A 133 19.81 0.59 -20.60
CA LYS A 133 18.37 0.55 -20.84
C LYS A 133 17.65 1.88 -20.65
N ILE A 134 18.40 2.93 -20.34
CA ILE A 134 17.84 4.25 -20.00
C ILE A 134 16.95 4.83 -21.11
N ASN A 135 17.25 4.53 -22.37
CA ASN A 135 16.51 4.99 -23.52
C ASN A 135 15.30 4.11 -23.90
N ASP A 136 15.13 2.96 -23.26
CA ASP A 136 14.02 2.07 -23.52
C ASP A 136 12.72 2.62 -22.86
N TYR A 137 12.85 3.56 -21.92
CA TYR A 137 11.73 4.11 -21.15
C TYR A 137 11.65 5.63 -21.27
N ASP A 138 10.46 6.16 -21.05
CA ASP A 138 10.20 7.59 -21.00
C ASP A 138 10.19 8.09 -19.56
N ILE A 139 9.75 7.24 -18.60
CA ILE A 139 9.64 7.59 -17.19
C ILE A 139 9.77 6.35 -16.30
N MET A 140 10.33 6.54 -15.11
CA MET A 140 10.35 5.55 -14.05
C MET A 140 9.46 5.98 -12.88
N HIS A 141 8.64 5.07 -12.35
CA HIS A 141 7.75 5.33 -11.22
C HIS A 141 7.96 4.31 -10.10
N ASP A 142 8.63 4.73 -9.05
CA ASP A 142 9.03 3.92 -7.88
C ASP A 142 7.86 3.62 -6.93
N ASN A 143 7.72 2.35 -6.56
CA ASN A 143 6.74 1.87 -5.59
C ASN A 143 7.32 1.85 -4.16
N GLN A 144 7.57 3.04 -3.61
CA GLN A 144 8.09 3.25 -2.25
C GLN A 144 9.38 2.49 -1.91
N THR A 145 10.23 2.18 -2.90
CA THR A 145 11.57 1.68 -2.60
C THR A 145 12.44 2.80 -2.04
N LEU A 146 12.36 3.99 -2.66
CA LEU A 146 13.06 5.21 -2.27
C LEU A 146 14.55 4.95 -1.98
N CYS A 147 15.20 4.22 -2.88
CA CYS A 147 16.62 3.87 -2.78
C CYS A 147 17.51 4.83 -3.59
N TYR A 148 18.80 4.85 -3.27
CA TYR A 148 19.75 5.71 -3.99
C TYR A 148 19.80 5.44 -5.50
N GLY A 149 19.61 4.19 -5.93
CA GLY A 149 19.52 3.84 -7.34
C GLY A 149 18.47 4.63 -8.13
N MET A 150 17.42 5.15 -7.47
CA MET A 150 16.45 6.06 -8.11
C MET A 150 17.10 7.40 -8.51
N LEU A 151 18.00 7.91 -7.66
CA LEU A 151 18.74 9.13 -7.95
C LEU A 151 19.78 8.88 -9.04
N ASP A 152 20.46 7.73 -9.00
CA ASP A 152 21.41 7.35 -10.04
C ASP A 152 20.73 7.27 -11.42
N VAL A 153 19.54 6.65 -11.51
CA VAL A 153 18.77 6.56 -12.77
C VAL A 153 18.29 7.94 -13.23
N ARG A 154 17.83 8.79 -12.31
CA ARG A 154 17.49 10.19 -12.62
C ARG A 154 18.69 10.95 -13.18
N ASP A 155 19.85 10.78 -12.57
CA ASP A 155 21.08 11.48 -12.97
C ASP A 155 21.63 10.93 -14.31
N MET A 156 21.26 9.70 -14.71
CA MET A 156 21.46 9.17 -16.06
C MET A 156 20.51 9.79 -17.11
N GLY A 157 19.49 10.57 -16.69
CA GLY A 157 18.62 11.32 -17.59
C GLY A 157 17.20 10.76 -17.75
N LEU A 158 16.78 9.72 -17.00
CA LEU A 158 15.41 9.25 -17.00
C LEU A 158 14.62 9.94 -15.86
N PRO A 159 13.52 10.64 -16.16
CA PRO A 159 12.65 11.22 -15.13
C PRO A 159 12.11 10.17 -14.17
N VAL A 160 12.13 10.48 -12.87
CA VAL A 160 11.72 9.57 -11.80
C VAL A 160 10.61 10.21 -10.97
N VAL A 161 9.51 9.45 -10.79
CA VAL A 161 8.43 9.74 -9.85
C VAL A 161 8.48 8.69 -8.74
N GLY A 162 8.24 9.08 -7.50
CA GLY A 162 8.13 8.14 -6.38
C GLY A 162 6.73 8.16 -5.79
N THR A 163 6.21 7.01 -5.38
CA THR A 163 4.99 6.91 -4.56
C THR A 163 5.34 6.59 -3.12
N ILE A 164 4.71 7.27 -2.18
CA ILE A 164 4.77 6.98 -0.74
C ILE A 164 3.38 6.56 -0.26
N HIS A 165 3.23 5.28 0.11
CA HIS A 165 1.98 4.73 0.61
C HIS A 165 1.73 5.13 2.06
N HIS A 166 2.76 5.09 2.89
CA HIS A 166 2.78 5.67 4.24
C HIS A 166 4.23 5.80 4.72
N PRO A 167 4.53 6.76 5.58
CA PRO A 167 5.85 6.83 6.20
C PRO A 167 5.99 5.72 7.26
N ILE A 168 6.95 4.82 7.07
CA ILE A 168 7.23 3.69 7.98
C ILE A 168 7.79 4.17 9.34
N THR A 169 7.90 5.46 9.53
CA THR A 169 8.35 6.08 10.79
C THR A 169 7.39 5.83 11.95
N MET A 170 6.08 5.72 11.67
CA MET A 170 5.08 5.38 12.67
C MET A 170 5.29 3.95 13.17
N ASP A 171 5.48 3.00 12.25
CA ASP A 171 5.80 1.60 12.56
C ASP A 171 7.05 1.51 13.43
N LYS A 172 8.12 2.22 13.06
CA LYS A 172 9.37 2.30 13.82
C LYS A 172 9.13 2.80 15.26
N ARG A 173 8.35 3.87 15.43
CA ARG A 173 8.06 4.43 16.76
C ARG A 173 7.31 3.42 17.64
N ILE A 174 6.27 2.81 17.09
CA ILE A 174 5.44 1.83 17.80
C ILE A 174 6.25 0.58 18.13
N ASP A 175 6.98 0.05 17.18
CA ASP A 175 7.81 -1.13 17.36
C ASP A 175 8.88 -0.98 18.43
N ILE A 176 9.56 0.16 18.43
CA ILE A 176 10.60 0.46 19.45
C ILE A 176 9.94 0.69 20.82
N ALA A 177 8.78 1.37 20.88
CA ALA A 177 8.07 1.61 22.13
C ALA A 177 7.60 0.31 22.79
N HIS A 178 7.11 -0.65 22.02
CA HIS A 178 6.65 -1.94 22.54
C HIS A 178 7.77 -2.94 22.84
N ALA A 179 9.00 -2.68 22.43
CA ALA A 179 10.13 -3.56 22.71
C ALA A 179 10.51 -3.51 24.19
N LYS A 180 10.43 -4.64 24.89
CA LYS A 180 10.68 -4.73 26.34
C LYS A 180 12.17 -4.64 26.71
N TRP A 181 13.06 -5.16 25.83
CA TRP A 181 14.48 -5.32 26.15
C TRP A 181 15.36 -4.36 25.36
N PRO A 182 16.43 -3.78 25.96
CA PRO A 182 17.31 -2.82 25.27
C PRO A 182 17.94 -3.36 23.98
N HIS A 183 18.38 -4.63 23.97
CA HIS A 183 18.94 -5.26 22.79
C HIS A 183 17.90 -5.42 21.65
N ILE A 184 16.63 -5.71 21.99
CA ILE A 184 15.55 -5.74 21.01
C ILE A 184 15.26 -4.35 20.46
N LYS A 185 15.29 -3.31 21.30
CA LYS A 185 15.17 -1.91 20.84
C LYS A 185 16.28 -1.56 19.86
N PHE A 186 17.52 -1.96 20.16
CA PHE A 186 18.67 -1.74 19.28
C PHE A 186 18.51 -2.48 17.95
N LEU A 187 18.12 -3.76 17.96
CA LEU A 187 17.87 -4.52 16.73
C LEU A 187 16.75 -3.89 15.87
N LYS A 188 15.66 -3.47 16.49
CA LYS A 188 14.59 -2.74 15.79
C LYS A 188 15.09 -1.41 15.21
N TRP A 189 15.82 -0.62 16.00
CA TRP A 189 16.44 0.62 15.52
C TRP A 189 17.36 0.34 14.31
N ARG A 190 18.17 -0.70 14.38
CA ARG A 190 19.06 -1.12 13.30
C ARG A 190 18.29 -1.57 12.07
N TRP A 191 17.20 -2.34 12.26
CA TRP A 191 16.34 -2.79 11.17
C TRP A 191 15.76 -1.59 10.40
N TYR A 192 15.24 -0.60 11.10
CA TYR A 192 14.67 0.62 10.50
C TYR A 192 15.72 1.61 9.96
N SER A 193 17.01 1.28 9.94
CA SER A 193 18.07 2.20 9.48
C SER A 193 17.94 2.57 7.98
N PHE A 194 17.28 1.75 7.17
CA PHE A 194 16.98 2.03 5.77
C PHE A 194 16.12 3.29 5.57
N LEU A 195 15.33 3.69 6.57
CA LEU A 195 14.54 4.92 6.52
C LEU A 195 15.39 6.17 6.31
N ASN A 196 16.64 6.18 6.78
CA ASN A 196 17.54 7.31 6.55
C ASN A 196 17.81 7.52 5.05
N MET A 197 17.91 6.42 4.29
CA MET A 197 18.04 6.46 2.83
C MET A 197 16.72 6.94 2.21
N GLN A 198 15.60 6.32 2.59
CA GLN A 198 14.28 6.68 2.04
C GLN A 198 13.96 8.17 2.24
N ILE A 199 14.24 8.72 3.42
CA ILE A 199 14.05 10.15 3.72
C ILE A 199 14.92 11.03 2.80
N LYS A 200 16.19 10.67 2.60
CA LYS A 200 17.10 11.45 1.72
C LYS A 200 16.62 11.42 0.27
N VAL A 201 16.22 10.24 -0.21
CA VAL A 201 15.74 10.07 -1.58
C VAL A 201 14.41 10.79 -1.78
N ALA A 202 13.46 10.66 -0.84
CA ALA A 202 12.18 11.36 -0.90
C ALA A 202 12.36 12.89 -0.99
N ARG A 203 13.28 13.46 -0.21
CA ARG A 203 13.59 14.91 -0.29
C ARG A 203 14.16 15.35 -1.64
N ALA A 204 14.89 14.45 -2.31
CA ALA A 204 15.58 14.73 -3.57
C ALA A 204 14.71 14.52 -4.81
N LEU A 205 13.63 13.73 -4.71
CA LEU A 205 12.69 13.51 -5.80
C LEU A 205 11.67 14.65 -5.92
N ASP A 206 11.27 14.96 -7.16
CA ASP A 206 10.24 15.92 -7.52
C ASP A 206 9.68 15.52 -8.91
N PRO A 207 8.41 15.06 -9.00
CA PRO A 207 7.40 14.99 -7.95
C PRO A 207 7.42 13.69 -7.15
N LEU A 208 6.70 13.73 -6.01
CA LEU A 208 6.31 12.55 -5.22
C LEU A 208 4.79 12.41 -5.21
N ILE A 209 4.30 11.20 -5.39
CA ILE A 209 2.90 10.85 -5.17
C ILE A 209 2.72 10.43 -3.71
N VAL A 210 1.69 10.97 -3.08
CA VAL A 210 1.20 10.56 -1.77
C VAL A 210 -0.26 10.12 -1.88
N VAL A 211 -0.63 9.06 -1.18
CA VAL A 211 -1.90 8.36 -1.42
C VAL A 211 -3.09 8.98 -0.68
N SER A 212 -2.83 9.90 0.25
CA SER A 212 -3.84 10.61 1.03
C SER A 212 -3.30 11.93 1.56
N ASP A 213 -4.18 12.84 1.99
CA ASP A 213 -3.78 14.06 2.69
C ASP A 213 -3.18 13.76 4.06
N SER A 214 -3.62 12.66 4.70
CA SER A 214 -2.99 12.17 5.92
C SER A 214 -1.53 11.77 5.67
N THR A 215 -1.27 10.95 4.64
CA THR A 215 0.10 10.57 4.25
C THR A 215 0.93 11.81 3.89
N LYS A 216 0.34 12.81 3.21
CA LYS A 216 1.03 14.07 2.86
C LYS A 216 1.55 14.80 4.11
N ARG A 217 0.67 14.98 5.11
CA ARG A 217 1.04 15.62 6.40
C ARG A 217 2.12 14.84 7.14
N ASP A 218 2.03 13.51 7.16
CA ASP A 218 2.98 12.67 7.85
C ASP A 218 4.36 12.67 7.16
N VAL A 219 4.39 12.65 5.83
CA VAL A 219 5.63 12.74 5.03
C VAL A 219 6.28 14.12 5.19
N GLU A 220 5.50 15.19 5.17
CA GLU A 220 6.00 16.54 5.47
C GLU A 220 6.64 16.58 6.86
N LYS A 221 5.93 16.10 7.87
CA LYS A 221 6.37 16.12 9.27
C LYS A 221 7.57 15.23 9.52
N ASP A 222 7.52 13.97 9.07
CA ASP A 222 8.50 12.94 9.46
C ASP A 222 9.70 12.91 8.52
N PHE A 223 9.49 13.15 7.21
CA PHE A 223 10.55 13.14 6.22
C PHE A 223 11.08 14.56 5.92
N GLY A 224 10.32 15.61 6.22
CA GLY A 224 10.69 16.99 5.90
C GLY A 224 10.74 17.23 4.39
N VAL A 225 9.83 16.62 3.65
CA VAL A 225 9.64 16.84 2.20
C VAL A 225 8.82 18.12 2.01
N ASP A 226 9.22 18.96 1.06
CA ASP A 226 8.46 20.15 0.68
C ASP A 226 7.05 19.74 0.18
N PRO A 227 5.95 20.22 0.77
CA PRO A 227 4.59 19.88 0.36
C PRO A 227 4.27 20.24 -1.09
N ASN A 228 4.99 21.19 -1.72
CA ASN A 228 4.83 21.54 -3.13
C ASN A 228 5.36 20.47 -4.08
N LYS A 229 6.24 19.60 -3.64
CA LYS A 229 6.73 18.44 -4.41
C LYS A 229 5.78 17.24 -4.33
N MET A 230 4.81 17.27 -3.41
CA MET A 230 3.90 16.17 -3.15
C MET A 230 2.55 16.37 -3.83
N VAL A 231 2.19 15.44 -4.69
CA VAL A 231 0.89 15.39 -5.39
C VAL A 231 0.07 14.24 -4.78
N ARG A 232 -1.12 14.56 -4.26
CA ARG A 232 -2.03 13.54 -3.77
C ARG A 232 -2.71 12.85 -4.95
N ILE A 233 -2.56 11.53 -5.04
CA ILE A 233 -3.31 10.68 -5.95
C ILE A 233 -3.80 9.47 -5.15
N HIS A 234 -5.11 9.36 -4.96
CA HIS A 234 -5.71 8.22 -4.27
C HIS A 234 -5.55 6.94 -5.08
N HIS A 235 -5.34 5.83 -4.40
CA HIS A 235 -5.43 4.51 -5.03
C HIS A 235 -6.83 4.21 -5.52
N GLY A 236 -6.94 3.27 -6.46
CA GLY A 236 -8.19 2.63 -6.80
C GLY A 236 -8.54 1.49 -5.84
N ILE A 237 -9.80 1.10 -5.86
CA ILE A 237 -10.30 -0.16 -5.30
C ILE A 237 -10.62 -1.09 -6.47
N ASP A 238 -10.32 -2.37 -6.33
CA ASP A 238 -10.68 -3.39 -7.31
C ASP A 238 -12.20 -3.62 -7.27
N HIS A 239 -12.93 -2.69 -7.85
CA HIS A 239 -14.38 -2.64 -7.84
C HIS A 239 -15.04 -3.70 -8.75
N GLU A 240 -14.27 -4.35 -9.60
CA GLU A 240 -14.70 -5.49 -10.41
C GLU A 240 -14.69 -6.78 -9.58
N LEU A 241 -13.64 -6.99 -8.80
CA LEU A 241 -13.56 -8.10 -7.85
C LEU A 241 -14.50 -7.87 -6.65
N PHE A 242 -14.36 -6.73 -5.97
CA PHE A 242 -15.14 -6.37 -4.81
C PHE A 242 -16.42 -5.65 -5.24
N GLN A 243 -17.47 -6.42 -5.47
CA GLN A 243 -18.78 -5.93 -5.87
C GLN A 243 -19.90 -6.69 -5.11
N PRO A 244 -21.10 -6.10 -4.99
CA PRO A 244 -22.22 -6.75 -4.36
C PRO A 244 -22.52 -8.11 -4.98
N GLN A 245 -22.86 -9.10 -4.15
CA GLN A 245 -23.23 -10.45 -4.55
C GLN A 245 -24.71 -10.72 -4.23
N PRO A 246 -25.66 -10.42 -5.14
CA PRO A 246 -27.09 -10.50 -4.85
C PRO A 246 -27.59 -11.90 -4.50
N HIS A 247 -26.84 -12.95 -4.92
CA HIS A 247 -27.18 -14.35 -4.63
C HIS A 247 -26.74 -14.81 -3.23
N ILE A 248 -25.91 -14.02 -2.54
CA ILE A 248 -25.45 -14.31 -1.17
C ILE A 248 -26.35 -13.57 -0.19
N THR A 249 -27.00 -14.31 0.70
CA THR A 249 -27.85 -13.73 1.73
C THR A 249 -27.00 -13.08 2.83
N ARG A 250 -27.19 -11.77 3.01
CA ARG A 250 -26.55 -11.02 4.10
C ARG A 250 -27.13 -11.48 5.44
N LYS A 251 -26.26 -11.77 6.38
CA LYS A 251 -26.64 -12.07 7.76
C LYS A 251 -27.15 -10.82 8.48
N THR A 252 -27.94 -11.01 9.50
CA THR A 252 -28.53 -9.90 10.27
C THR A 252 -27.65 -9.40 11.40
N ASN A 253 -26.64 -10.17 11.82
CA ASN A 253 -25.87 -9.99 13.04
C ASN A 253 -24.38 -10.37 12.90
N ARG A 254 -23.78 -10.17 11.71
CA ARG A 254 -22.35 -10.46 11.50
C ARG A 254 -21.55 -9.19 11.32
N LEU A 255 -20.61 -8.96 12.24
CA LEU A 255 -19.52 -8.01 12.05
C LEU A 255 -18.37 -8.68 11.29
N MET A 256 -17.74 -7.95 10.37
CA MET A 256 -16.57 -8.41 9.66
C MET A 256 -15.44 -7.38 9.75
N VAL A 257 -14.21 -7.87 9.95
CA VAL A 257 -13.00 -7.06 9.91
C VAL A 257 -11.90 -7.80 9.15
N THR A 258 -11.17 -7.10 8.30
CA THR A 258 -9.93 -7.59 7.69
C THR A 258 -8.77 -6.94 8.42
N ALA A 259 -8.13 -7.68 9.31
CA ALA A 259 -7.04 -7.18 10.14
C ALA A 259 -6.09 -8.31 10.55
N SER A 260 -4.79 -8.07 10.45
CA SER A 260 -3.80 -8.99 11.04
C SER A 260 -3.84 -8.86 12.55
N ALA A 261 -4.00 -10.01 13.24
CA ALA A 261 -3.88 -10.05 14.70
C ALA A 261 -2.49 -9.63 15.14
N ASP A 262 -2.42 -8.97 16.30
CA ASP A 262 -1.19 -8.51 16.95
C ASP A 262 -0.36 -7.49 16.14
N VAL A 263 -0.99 -6.81 15.18
CA VAL A 263 -0.46 -5.59 14.55
C VAL A 263 -1.13 -4.38 15.24
N PRO A 264 -0.44 -3.65 16.13
CA PRO A 264 -1.07 -2.58 16.93
C PRO A 264 -1.76 -1.51 16.10
N LEU A 265 -1.19 -1.18 14.93
CA LEU A 265 -1.78 -0.20 13.99
C LEU A 265 -3.16 -0.62 13.44
N LYS A 266 -3.46 -1.92 13.40
CA LYS A 266 -4.75 -2.42 12.89
C LYS A 266 -5.88 -2.36 13.92
N GLY A 267 -5.59 -2.06 15.19
CA GLY A 267 -6.58 -1.73 16.21
C GLY A 267 -7.60 -2.83 16.55
N LEU A 268 -7.32 -4.10 16.18
CA LEU A 268 -8.24 -5.21 16.41
C LEU A 268 -8.65 -5.37 17.89
N ILE A 269 -7.74 -5.09 18.81
CA ILE A 269 -8.01 -5.14 20.25
C ILE A 269 -9.18 -4.22 20.66
N TYR A 270 -9.29 -3.02 20.09
CA TYR A 270 -10.36 -2.07 20.38
C TYR A 270 -11.70 -2.55 19.85
N LEU A 271 -11.71 -3.23 18.69
CA LEU A 271 -12.94 -3.88 18.18
C LEU A 271 -13.36 -5.05 19.06
N ILE A 272 -12.42 -5.86 19.55
CA ILE A 272 -12.73 -6.98 20.46
C ILE A 272 -13.34 -6.48 21.77
N GLU A 273 -12.81 -5.40 22.34
CA GLU A 273 -13.39 -4.77 23.54
C GLU A 273 -14.81 -4.22 23.27
N ALA A 274 -15.01 -3.53 22.15
CA ALA A 274 -16.32 -3.05 21.72
C ALA A 274 -17.30 -4.20 21.50
N TYR A 275 -16.86 -5.26 20.81
CA TYR A 275 -17.68 -6.45 20.56
C TYR A 275 -18.11 -7.13 21.87
N ALA A 276 -17.18 -7.30 22.82
CA ALA A 276 -17.47 -7.92 24.11
C ALA A 276 -18.58 -7.16 24.87
N SER A 277 -18.55 -5.83 24.83
CA SER A 277 -19.57 -4.99 25.51
C SER A 277 -20.96 -5.06 24.86
N LEU A 278 -21.07 -5.57 23.63
CA LEU A 278 -22.32 -5.70 22.90
C LEU A 278 -23.02 -7.05 23.12
N LEU A 279 -22.31 -8.06 23.64
CA LEU A 279 -22.83 -9.43 23.70
C LEU A 279 -24.05 -9.61 24.62
N ASP A 280 -24.19 -8.80 25.65
CA ASP A 280 -25.38 -8.85 26.53
C ASP A 280 -26.62 -8.34 25.80
N ALA A 281 -26.49 -7.29 24.99
CA ALA A 281 -27.59 -6.73 24.21
C ALA A 281 -27.85 -7.49 22.89
N HIS A 282 -26.82 -8.13 22.34
CA HIS A 282 -26.85 -8.86 21.07
C HIS A 282 -26.20 -10.24 21.24
N PRO A 283 -26.84 -11.21 21.91
CA PRO A 283 -26.26 -12.52 22.23
C PRO A 283 -25.89 -13.33 20.99
N ASP A 284 -26.55 -13.11 19.85
CA ASP A 284 -26.30 -13.78 18.59
C ASP A 284 -25.31 -13.04 17.67
N LEU A 285 -24.71 -11.95 18.15
CA LEU A 285 -23.75 -11.19 17.36
C LEU A 285 -22.50 -12.04 17.06
N GLU A 286 -22.14 -12.13 15.78
CA GLU A 286 -20.93 -12.82 15.30
C GLU A 286 -19.84 -11.80 15.00
N LEU A 287 -18.60 -12.10 15.36
CA LEU A 287 -17.42 -11.37 14.88
C LEU A 287 -16.54 -12.30 14.02
N LEU A 288 -16.43 -11.96 12.72
CA LEU A 288 -15.56 -12.62 11.76
C LEU A 288 -14.32 -11.77 11.50
N VAL A 289 -13.15 -12.32 11.76
CA VAL A 289 -11.86 -11.68 11.51
C VAL A 289 -11.17 -12.39 10.35
N VAL A 290 -10.98 -11.68 9.23
CA VAL A 290 -10.13 -12.14 8.14
C VAL A 290 -8.69 -11.78 8.50
N GLY A 291 -7.98 -12.78 9.03
CA GLY A 291 -6.63 -12.65 9.55
C GLY A 291 -6.26 -13.87 10.39
N ARG A 292 -4.96 -14.10 10.53
CA ARG A 292 -4.47 -15.24 11.31
C ARG A 292 -4.34 -14.85 12.78
N LEU A 293 -5.02 -15.58 13.67
CA LEU A 293 -4.80 -15.45 15.11
C LEU A 293 -3.43 -16.07 15.47
N ARG A 294 -2.66 -15.34 16.28
CA ARG A 294 -1.35 -15.77 16.79
C ARG A 294 -1.35 -15.73 18.33
N GLU A 295 -0.38 -16.37 18.94
CA GLU A 295 -0.11 -16.13 20.36
C GLU A 295 0.37 -14.70 20.56
N GLY A 296 -0.34 -13.92 21.38
CA GLY A 296 -0.04 -12.49 21.56
C GLY A 296 -1.12 -11.75 22.35
N GLN A 297 -1.13 -10.43 22.18
CA GLN A 297 -2.06 -9.55 22.92
C GLN A 297 -3.52 -9.85 22.61
N THR A 298 -3.84 -10.14 21.33
CA THR A 298 -5.20 -10.47 20.88
C THR A 298 -5.71 -11.73 21.55
N MET A 299 -4.92 -12.81 21.55
CA MET A 299 -5.29 -14.06 22.22
C MET A 299 -5.47 -13.86 23.71
N ASN A 300 -4.56 -13.14 24.35
CA ASN A 300 -4.65 -12.85 25.80
C ASN A 300 -5.89 -12.04 26.16
N LEU A 301 -6.28 -11.08 25.31
CA LEU A 301 -7.49 -10.29 25.50
C LEU A 301 -8.76 -11.15 25.36
N LEU A 302 -8.84 -12.00 24.32
CA LEU A 302 -9.97 -12.91 24.10
C LEU A 302 -10.18 -13.85 25.27
N ASN A 303 -9.09 -14.42 25.82
CA ASN A 303 -9.13 -15.30 26.98
C ASN A 303 -9.54 -14.54 28.23
N LYS A 304 -9.00 -13.33 28.47
CA LYS A 304 -9.35 -12.48 29.62
C LYS A 304 -10.84 -12.12 29.62
N LEU A 305 -11.41 -11.88 28.45
CA LEU A 305 -12.84 -11.52 28.29
C LEU A 305 -13.75 -12.77 28.22
N GLY A 306 -13.20 -13.98 28.16
CA GLY A 306 -13.97 -15.22 28.07
C GLY A 306 -14.76 -15.41 26.75
N ILE A 307 -14.32 -14.74 25.67
CA ILE A 307 -15.04 -14.72 24.38
C ILE A 307 -14.23 -15.36 23.23
N ARG A 308 -13.21 -16.18 23.56
CA ARG A 308 -12.35 -16.80 22.54
C ARG A 308 -13.14 -17.57 21.48
N ASP A 309 -14.15 -18.30 21.88
CA ASP A 309 -14.95 -19.16 20.99
C ASP A 309 -16.08 -18.39 20.29
N ARG A 310 -16.28 -17.12 20.63
CA ARG A 310 -17.25 -16.22 20.01
C ARG A 310 -16.68 -15.46 18.81
N VAL A 311 -15.36 -15.46 18.63
CA VAL A 311 -14.67 -14.75 17.53
C VAL A 311 -14.09 -15.76 16.56
N LYS A 312 -14.55 -15.71 15.30
CA LYS A 312 -14.09 -16.59 14.24
C LYS A 312 -12.95 -15.94 13.48
N PHE A 313 -11.80 -16.62 13.38
CA PHE A 313 -10.65 -16.20 12.57
C PHE A 313 -10.55 -17.09 11.32
N VAL A 314 -10.33 -16.46 10.16
CA VAL A 314 -10.11 -17.12 8.87
C VAL A 314 -8.91 -16.48 8.17
N SER A 315 -8.11 -17.26 7.48
CA SER A 315 -6.91 -16.76 6.76
C SER A 315 -6.58 -17.64 5.58
N GLY A 316 -5.73 -17.14 4.67
CA GLY A 316 -5.35 -17.88 3.45
C GLY A 316 -6.46 -17.89 2.40
N LEU A 317 -7.32 -16.88 2.41
CA LEU A 317 -8.45 -16.73 1.50
C LEU A 317 -8.03 -16.01 0.21
N THR A 318 -8.69 -16.35 -0.88
CA THR A 318 -8.62 -15.61 -2.16
C THR A 318 -9.42 -14.30 -2.07
N GLY A 319 -9.24 -13.42 -3.05
CA GLY A 319 -10.02 -12.19 -3.13
C GLY A 319 -11.51 -12.45 -3.27
N GLU A 320 -11.90 -13.47 -4.03
CA GLU A 320 -13.29 -13.90 -4.23
C GLU A 320 -13.90 -14.39 -2.92
N GLU A 321 -13.17 -15.19 -2.15
CA GLU A 321 -13.64 -15.68 -0.84
C GLU A 321 -13.82 -14.50 0.14
N ILE A 322 -12.92 -13.52 0.14
CA ILE A 322 -13.05 -12.31 0.97
C ILE A 322 -14.26 -11.48 0.54
N ARG A 323 -14.48 -11.30 -0.77
CA ARG A 323 -15.67 -10.64 -1.32
C ARG A 323 -16.95 -11.29 -0.86
N ASP A 324 -17.02 -12.63 -0.90
CA ASP A 324 -18.21 -13.39 -0.51
C ASP A 324 -18.48 -13.25 1.00
N LEU A 325 -17.43 -13.21 1.82
CA LEU A 325 -17.55 -12.91 3.25
C LEU A 325 -18.03 -11.47 3.50
N TYR A 326 -17.60 -10.48 2.70
CA TYR A 326 -18.17 -9.13 2.75
C TYR A 326 -19.66 -9.15 2.39
N ALA A 327 -20.07 -9.91 1.38
CA ALA A 327 -21.49 -10.01 1.01
C ALA A 327 -22.37 -10.58 2.13
N GLU A 328 -21.83 -11.51 2.95
CA GLU A 328 -22.50 -12.05 4.13
C GLU A 328 -22.52 -11.09 5.34
N ALA A 329 -21.65 -10.09 5.36
CA ALA A 329 -21.50 -9.23 6.53
C ALA A 329 -22.64 -8.21 6.68
N THR A 330 -23.14 -8.03 7.89
CA THR A 330 -24.11 -6.98 8.24
C THR A 330 -23.43 -5.61 8.27
N ILE A 331 -22.27 -5.55 8.91
CA ILE A 331 -21.45 -4.36 9.08
C ILE A 331 -19.98 -4.75 8.93
N ALA A 332 -19.25 -3.99 8.14
CA ALA A 332 -17.79 -4.06 8.09
C ALA A 332 -17.19 -3.00 9.03
N VAL A 333 -16.12 -3.39 9.74
CA VAL A 333 -15.44 -2.48 10.67
C VAL A 333 -13.97 -2.38 10.31
N SER A 334 -13.47 -1.15 10.19
CA SER A 334 -12.03 -0.86 10.03
C SER A 334 -11.53 -0.11 11.27
N PRO A 335 -11.08 -0.82 12.33
CA PRO A 335 -10.78 -0.24 13.62
C PRO A 335 -9.37 0.32 13.72
N SER A 336 -8.67 0.50 12.61
CA SER A 336 -7.25 0.83 12.54
C SER A 336 -6.93 2.14 13.25
N VAL A 337 -5.80 2.15 13.98
CA VAL A 337 -5.22 3.34 14.58
C VAL A 337 -4.54 4.20 13.51
N TYR A 338 -4.04 3.55 12.48
CA TYR A 338 -3.44 4.20 11.32
C TYR A 338 -3.54 3.34 10.05
N GLU A 339 -3.90 3.98 8.94
CA GLU A 339 -3.85 3.42 7.58
C GLU A 339 -3.24 4.45 6.62
N GLY A 340 -2.38 3.99 5.71
CA GLY A 340 -1.88 4.84 4.62
C GLY A 340 -2.97 5.13 3.59
N PHE A 341 -3.75 4.10 3.22
CA PHE A 341 -4.91 4.23 2.34
C PHE A 341 -6.17 3.57 2.91
N GLY A 342 -6.12 2.28 3.31
CA GLY A 342 -7.26 1.58 3.89
C GLY A 342 -8.03 0.75 2.87
N PHE A 343 -7.34 -0.09 2.10
CA PHE A 343 -7.98 -1.02 1.15
C PHE A 343 -9.15 -1.79 1.74
N PRO A 344 -9.07 -2.40 2.95
CA PRO A 344 -10.20 -3.17 3.49
C PRO A 344 -11.48 -2.35 3.67
N ALA A 345 -11.37 -1.09 4.08
CA ALA A 345 -12.54 -0.22 4.18
C ALA A 345 -13.16 0.08 2.79
N GLY A 346 -12.31 0.37 1.80
CA GLY A 346 -12.73 0.59 0.43
C GLY A 346 -13.34 -0.66 -0.22
N GLU A 347 -12.78 -1.83 0.02
CA GLU A 347 -13.29 -3.13 -0.45
C GLU A 347 -14.68 -3.43 0.12
N ALA A 348 -14.87 -3.21 1.44
CA ALA A 348 -16.17 -3.34 2.09
C ALA A 348 -17.22 -2.39 1.49
N LEU A 349 -16.88 -1.11 1.33
CA LEU A 349 -17.73 -0.12 0.68
C LEU A 349 -18.05 -0.53 -0.77
N SER A 350 -17.08 -1.05 -1.49
CA SER A 350 -17.23 -1.53 -2.87
C SER A 350 -18.20 -2.71 -2.97
N CYS A 351 -18.22 -3.60 -1.97
CA CYS A 351 -19.19 -4.67 -1.85
C CYS A 351 -20.57 -4.19 -1.36
N GLY A 352 -20.76 -2.89 -1.16
CA GLY A 352 -22.00 -2.32 -0.64
C GLY A 352 -22.27 -2.73 0.82
N VAL A 353 -21.24 -2.87 1.66
CA VAL A 353 -21.41 -3.21 3.07
C VAL A 353 -21.43 -1.92 3.89
N PRO A 354 -22.43 -1.73 4.79
CA PRO A 354 -22.38 -0.64 5.76
C PRO A 354 -21.09 -0.69 6.55
N THR A 355 -20.30 0.37 6.47
CA THR A 355 -18.92 0.37 6.99
C THR A 355 -18.76 1.40 8.10
N ILE A 356 -18.14 0.96 9.21
CA ILE A 356 -17.65 1.82 10.29
C ILE A 356 -16.13 1.83 10.21
N ALA A 357 -15.55 3.00 10.11
CA ALA A 357 -14.11 3.19 10.16
C ALA A 357 -13.71 4.15 11.28
N THR A 358 -12.44 4.15 11.63
CA THR A 358 -11.92 5.09 12.62
C THR A 358 -11.32 6.34 11.97
N THR A 359 -10.94 7.32 12.80
CA THR A 359 -10.13 8.49 12.37
C THR A 359 -8.67 8.13 12.07
N GLY A 360 -8.33 6.85 11.91
CA GLY A 360 -6.97 6.35 11.71
C GLY A 360 -6.42 6.64 10.32
N GLY A 361 -5.52 7.62 10.22
CA GLY A 361 -4.83 7.95 8.96
C GLY A 361 -5.78 8.41 7.85
N SER A 362 -5.77 7.71 6.71
CA SER A 362 -6.57 8.03 5.52
C SER A 362 -8.01 7.51 5.56
N LEU A 363 -8.41 6.74 6.56
CA LEU A 363 -9.74 6.13 6.62
C LEU A 363 -10.89 7.14 6.44
N PRO A 364 -10.86 8.35 7.06
CA PRO A 364 -11.88 9.37 6.81
C PRO A 364 -11.97 9.83 5.35
N GLU A 365 -10.84 9.86 4.64
CA GLU A 365 -10.78 10.24 3.22
C GLU A 365 -11.39 9.17 2.32
N VAL A 366 -11.10 7.89 2.62
CA VAL A 366 -11.61 6.75 1.83
C VAL A 366 -13.09 6.49 2.09
N VAL A 367 -13.52 6.60 3.34
CA VAL A 367 -14.91 6.32 3.72
C VAL A 367 -15.84 7.49 3.39
N GLY A 368 -15.33 8.72 3.54
CA GLY A 368 -16.12 9.92 3.29
C GLY A 368 -17.43 9.93 4.05
N ASP A 369 -18.50 10.32 3.38
CA ASP A 369 -19.87 10.33 3.90
C ASP A 369 -20.66 9.05 3.57
N ALA A 370 -20.01 8.05 2.99
CA ALA A 370 -20.62 6.76 2.62
C ALA A 370 -20.57 5.72 3.76
N GLY A 371 -19.83 6.00 4.83
CA GLY A 371 -19.80 5.19 6.04
C GLY A 371 -19.83 6.04 7.30
N LEU A 372 -19.61 5.41 8.45
CA LEU A 372 -19.47 6.10 9.74
C LEU A 372 -17.99 6.19 10.11
N VAL A 373 -17.57 7.36 10.58
CA VAL A 373 -16.22 7.57 11.11
C VAL A 373 -16.29 7.87 12.60
N VAL A 374 -15.56 7.08 13.41
CA VAL A 374 -15.48 7.20 14.85
C VAL A 374 -14.03 7.44 15.31
N PRO A 375 -13.78 8.00 16.50
CA PRO A 375 -12.41 8.12 17.01
C PRO A 375 -11.71 6.77 17.10
N HIS A 376 -10.44 6.69 16.69
CA HIS A 376 -9.63 5.48 16.88
C HIS A 376 -9.37 5.21 18.36
N SER A 377 -9.04 3.98 18.71
CA SER A 377 -8.71 3.56 20.09
C SER A 377 -9.78 3.91 21.13
N ASN A 378 -11.06 3.91 20.70
CA ASN A 378 -12.19 4.24 21.55
C ASN A 378 -13.29 3.16 21.46
N PRO A 379 -13.15 2.03 22.20
CA PRO A 379 -14.10 0.93 22.16
C PRO A 379 -15.55 1.32 22.49
N PRO A 380 -15.85 2.19 23.49
CA PRO A 380 -17.22 2.59 23.79
C PRO A 380 -17.94 3.27 22.61
N VAL A 381 -17.30 4.26 21.98
CA VAL A 381 -17.89 4.96 20.82
C VAL A 381 -18.05 4.03 19.62
N LEU A 382 -17.07 3.10 19.43
CA LEU A 382 -17.20 2.09 18.38
C LEU A 382 -18.38 1.14 18.65
N ALA A 383 -18.58 0.71 19.90
CA ALA A 383 -19.73 -0.12 20.30
C ALA A 383 -21.05 0.61 20.07
N GLU A 384 -21.16 1.87 20.47
CA GLU A 384 -22.36 2.69 20.22
C GLU A 384 -22.71 2.80 18.73
N ALA A 385 -21.70 3.02 17.87
CA ALA A 385 -21.89 3.10 16.43
C ALA A 385 -22.36 1.76 15.84
N ILE A 386 -21.79 0.64 16.31
CA ILE A 386 -22.21 -0.72 15.90
C ILE A 386 -23.66 -0.98 16.35
N ASP A 387 -23.98 -0.72 17.61
CA ASP A 387 -25.31 -0.92 18.18
C ASP A 387 -26.39 -0.12 17.41
N ALA A 388 -26.10 1.15 17.14
CA ALA A 388 -27.01 2.01 16.38
C ALA A 388 -27.30 1.46 14.98
N LEU A 389 -26.27 0.94 14.28
CA LEU A 389 -26.47 0.33 12.96
C LEU A 389 -27.16 -1.04 13.04
N LEU A 390 -26.91 -1.85 14.06
CA LEU A 390 -27.60 -3.13 14.22
C LEU A 390 -29.13 -2.94 14.41
N LYS A 391 -29.53 -1.88 15.10
CA LYS A 391 -30.94 -1.55 15.37
C LYS A 391 -31.67 -0.86 14.21
N ASP A 392 -30.94 -0.34 13.22
CA ASP A 392 -31.53 0.44 12.12
C ASP A 392 -31.27 -0.19 10.73
N PRO A 393 -32.11 -1.14 10.31
CA PRO A 393 -31.98 -1.79 9.01
C PRO A 393 -32.19 -0.83 7.82
N VAL A 394 -33.05 0.20 7.98
CA VAL A 394 -33.30 1.19 6.92
C VAL A 394 -32.05 2.03 6.65
N ARG A 395 -31.41 2.47 7.72
CA ARG A 395 -30.13 3.19 7.60
C ARG A 395 -29.04 2.32 6.97
N ARG A 396 -28.93 1.04 7.36
CA ARG A 396 -27.97 0.12 6.74
C ARG A 396 -28.19 -0.02 5.24
N GLU A 397 -29.44 -0.15 4.78
CA GLU A 397 -29.74 -0.26 3.35
C GLU A 397 -29.37 1.01 2.59
N ALA A 398 -29.71 2.18 3.11
CA ALA A 398 -29.30 3.45 2.53
C ALA A 398 -27.77 3.60 2.44
N MET A 399 -27.05 3.19 3.50
CA MET A 399 -25.60 3.18 3.51
C MET A 399 -25.02 2.19 2.49
N SER A 400 -25.63 1.03 2.32
CA SER A 400 -25.19 -0.01 1.38
C SER A 400 -25.16 0.52 -0.07
N ILE A 401 -26.23 1.20 -0.49
CA ILE A 401 -26.34 1.80 -1.82
C ILE A 401 -25.29 2.91 -2.00
N LYS A 402 -25.21 3.81 -1.01
CA LYS A 402 -24.28 4.95 -1.03
C LYS A 402 -22.82 4.49 -1.04
N ALA A 403 -22.49 3.43 -0.28
CA ALA A 403 -21.16 2.87 -0.18
C ALA A 403 -20.62 2.43 -1.56
N ARG A 404 -21.39 1.63 -2.30
CA ARG A 404 -21.00 1.19 -3.66
C ARG A 404 -20.81 2.37 -4.61
N GLN A 405 -21.77 3.31 -4.62
CA GLN A 405 -21.72 4.46 -5.52
C GLN A 405 -20.49 5.34 -5.23
N HIS A 406 -20.19 5.57 -3.96
CA HIS A 406 -19.02 6.35 -3.53
C HIS A 406 -17.71 5.79 -4.10
N ILE A 407 -17.51 4.46 -4.08
CA ILE A 407 -16.31 3.83 -4.66
C ILE A 407 -16.30 3.99 -6.18
N LEU A 408 -17.42 3.76 -6.85
CA LEU A 408 -17.52 3.91 -8.30
C LEU A 408 -17.23 5.33 -8.78
N ASP A 409 -17.58 6.33 -8.00
CA ASP A 409 -17.37 7.74 -8.36
C ASP A 409 -15.95 8.22 -8.06
N ASN A 410 -15.31 7.69 -6.99
CA ASN A 410 -14.10 8.31 -6.45
C ASN A 410 -12.86 7.42 -6.48
N PHE A 411 -12.99 6.10 -6.50
CA PHE A 411 -11.84 5.20 -6.23
C PHE A 411 -11.68 4.08 -7.27
N LYS A 412 -11.88 4.40 -8.56
CA LYS A 412 -11.56 3.47 -9.64
C LYS A 412 -10.07 3.51 -9.99
N TRP A 413 -9.50 2.36 -10.33
CA TRP A 413 -8.11 2.29 -10.79
C TRP A 413 -7.85 3.06 -12.08
N GLU A 414 -8.82 3.13 -12.99
CA GLU A 414 -8.74 3.91 -14.22
C GLU A 414 -8.60 5.41 -13.95
N ARG A 415 -9.26 5.92 -12.90
CA ARG A 415 -9.09 7.32 -12.46
C ARG A 415 -7.69 7.52 -11.90
N CYS A 416 -7.25 6.64 -10.98
CA CYS A 416 -5.90 6.68 -10.42
C CYS A 416 -4.84 6.69 -11.53
N ALA A 417 -4.94 5.79 -12.50
CA ALA A 417 -4.01 5.69 -13.61
C ALA A 417 -4.01 6.95 -14.49
N ARG A 418 -5.18 7.53 -14.79
CA ARG A 418 -5.26 8.81 -15.54
C ARG A 418 -4.58 9.96 -14.80
N ASP A 419 -4.80 10.08 -13.49
CA ASP A 419 -4.17 11.11 -12.66
C ASP A 419 -2.64 10.92 -12.61
N VAL A 420 -2.18 9.68 -12.53
CA VAL A 420 -0.76 9.31 -12.58
C VAL A 420 -0.16 9.64 -13.94
N VAL A 421 -0.82 9.30 -15.05
CA VAL A 421 -0.36 9.63 -16.42
C VAL A 421 -0.31 11.15 -16.64
N ALA A 422 -1.29 11.89 -16.13
CA ALA A 422 -1.28 13.35 -16.20
C ALA A 422 -0.06 13.93 -15.44
N LEU A 423 0.31 13.32 -14.30
CA LEU A 423 1.52 13.71 -13.58
C LEU A 423 2.79 13.35 -14.37
N TYR A 424 2.84 12.17 -15.00
CA TYR A 424 3.98 11.77 -15.84
C TYR A 424 4.22 12.77 -16.95
N ARG A 425 3.17 13.17 -17.69
CA ARG A 425 3.30 14.12 -18.80
C ARG A 425 3.80 15.48 -18.32
N ARG A 426 3.31 15.99 -17.17
CA ARG A 426 3.82 17.21 -16.55
C ARG A 426 5.30 17.08 -16.15
N THR A 427 5.69 15.94 -15.60
CA THR A 427 7.08 15.66 -15.21
C THR A 427 8.00 15.63 -16.42
N LEU A 428 7.58 14.95 -17.48
CA LEU A 428 8.31 14.89 -18.76
C LEU A 428 8.42 16.26 -19.42
N ALA A 429 7.33 17.05 -19.44
CA ALA A 429 7.35 18.40 -19.97
C ALA A 429 8.33 19.30 -19.21
N LYS A 430 8.32 19.24 -17.87
CA LYS A 430 9.27 19.96 -17.03
C LYS A 430 10.71 19.53 -17.32
N HIS A 431 10.97 18.23 -17.42
CA HIS A 431 12.29 17.69 -17.69
C HIS A 431 12.86 18.13 -19.04
N HIS A 432 12.02 18.23 -20.06
CA HIS A 432 12.42 18.62 -21.43
C HIS A 432 12.19 20.11 -21.73
N ASN A 433 11.77 20.94 -20.75
CA ASN A 433 11.46 22.35 -20.90
C ASN A 433 10.37 22.62 -21.97
N ILE A 434 9.35 21.76 -22.01
CA ILE A 434 8.20 21.86 -22.92
C ILE A 434 7.02 22.53 -22.18
N THR A 435 6.34 23.45 -22.85
CA THR A 435 5.06 24.01 -22.37
C THR A 435 3.92 23.09 -22.81
N LEU A 436 3.11 22.61 -21.84
CA LEU A 436 1.91 21.80 -22.08
C LEU A 436 0.72 22.66 -22.43
#